data_96852ff312232eb4965af34cb49fdb7d
#
_entry.id   96852ff312232eb4965af34cb49fdb7d
#
_cell.length_a   1.000
_cell.length_b   1.000
_cell.length_c   1.000
_cell.angle_alpha   90.00
_cell.angle_beta   90.00
_cell.angle_gamma   90.00
#
_symmetry.space_group_name_H-M   'P 1'
#
loop_
_entity.id
_entity.type
_entity.pdbx_description
1 polymer ?
#
loop_
_entity_poly.entity_id
_entity_poly.type
_entity_poly.pdbx_seq_one_letter_code
_entity_poly.pdbx_strand_id
1 'polypeptide(L)'
;SSGNLHPTEGYLVLPQIDGLDLNAGLYHYAPKEHGLELRAACAADQMARLLAPFPAQSFLIGLTSIHWRESWKYGERAFRYCNHDVGHAIGTARIAAATLGWSMVLLEGVAQDRVAALLGADRTEDFVDAEREHPDCLAVVWPAEDVRREALGVRGEAKDVKRDQAVKIPLFLENEVVQELVKGTWQGRANRLSRENPVPWEIIDDVAAASWKPTAEQQSVALPRLLTNDVSRFTFHESPSAGQLIRQRRSAVSFDGKTSIASATFFQMLGRVMPVAELPQLDRPMPWDVLPWKPAIHLLLFVHRVDGLTPGLYVLVRDREKLPLLQQSMNEELIWTPVPGCPDSLPLYWLLEGDAKKAAVQVSCHQEIAGDSAFSLGMIA
;
A
#
# COMPACT_ATOMS: atom_id res chain seq x y z
N SER A 1 -4.25 -11.99 -2.08
CA SER A 1 -5.39 -11.38 -2.81
C SER A 1 -6.70 -12.04 -2.41
N SER A 2 -7.80 -11.32 -2.59
CA SER A 2 -9.14 -11.85 -2.36
C SER A 2 -9.37 -13.08 -3.26
N GLY A 3 -9.81 -14.20 -2.67
CA GLY A 3 -10.07 -15.42 -3.42
C GLY A 3 -8.88 -16.03 -4.17
N ASN A 4 -7.65 -15.55 -3.95
CA ASN A 4 -6.43 -15.97 -4.65
C ASN A 4 -6.48 -15.72 -6.17
N LEU A 5 -7.09 -14.60 -6.58
CA LEU A 5 -7.33 -14.26 -8.00
C LEU A 5 -6.25 -13.38 -8.63
N HIS A 6 -5.41 -12.77 -7.80
CA HIS A 6 -4.23 -11.99 -8.23
C HIS A 6 -4.52 -10.94 -9.31
N PRO A 7 -5.39 -9.95 -9.05
CA PRO A 7 -5.76 -8.94 -10.04
C PRO A 7 -4.64 -7.92 -10.28
N THR A 8 -3.66 -7.80 -9.38
CA THR A 8 -2.61 -6.78 -9.45
C THR A 8 -1.41 -7.28 -10.21
N GLU A 9 -1.00 -6.54 -11.24
CA GLU A 9 0.24 -6.73 -11.98
C GLU A 9 1.32 -5.75 -11.49
N GLY A 10 2.58 -6.16 -11.58
CA GLY A 10 3.72 -5.40 -11.12
C GLY A 10 4.70 -5.06 -12.23
N TYR A 11 5.16 -3.81 -12.25
CA TYR A 11 6.12 -3.30 -13.22
C TYR A 11 7.31 -2.65 -12.52
N LEU A 12 8.46 -2.70 -13.18
CA LEU A 12 9.67 -2.04 -12.73
C LEU A 12 10.22 -1.15 -13.84
N VAL A 13 10.50 0.12 -13.54
CA VAL A 13 11.24 1.03 -14.41
C VAL A 13 12.66 1.08 -13.88
N LEU A 14 13.57 0.40 -14.57
CA LEU A 14 14.93 0.15 -14.10
C LEU A 14 15.96 0.91 -14.92
N PRO A 15 16.95 1.57 -14.29
CA PRO A 15 18.17 1.97 -14.97
C PRO A 15 18.97 0.72 -15.37
N GLN A 16 19.98 0.89 -16.18
CA GLN A 16 20.97 -0.15 -16.37
C GLN A 16 21.66 -0.45 -15.03
N ILE A 17 21.75 -1.74 -14.69
CA ILE A 17 22.33 -2.18 -13.42
C ILE A 17 23.64 -2.90 -13.70
N ASP A 18 24.73 -2.40 -13.13
CA ASP A 18 26.05 -3.00 -13.27
C ASP A 18 26.05 -4.45 -12.74
N GLY A 19 26.61 -5.36 -13.53
CA GLY A 19 26.68 -6.78 -13.19
C GLY A 19 25.43 -7.60 -13.48
N LEU A 20 24.35 -6.96 -13.96
CA LEU A 20 23.17 -7.64 -14.51
C LEU A 20 23.10 -7.37 -16.01
N ASP A 21 22.78 -8.41 -16.80
CA ASP A 21 22.55 -8.27 -18.24
C ASP A 21 21.11 -7.74 -18.52
N LEU A 22 20.82 -6.58 -17.92
CA LEU A 22 19.54 -5.88 -18.05
C LEU A 22 19.79 -4.49 -18.62
N ASN A 23 19.12 -4.18 -19.73
CA ASN A 23 19.10 -2.84 -20.30
C ASN A 23 18.26 -1.89 -19.43
N ALA A 24 18.48 -0.58 -19.55
CA ALA A 24 17.53 0.37 -19.02
C ALA A 24 16.17 0.21 -19.69
N GLY A 25 15.08 0.16 -18.91
CA GLY A 25 13.76 -0.07 -19.49
C GLY A 25 12.62 -0.30 -18.50
N LEU A 26 11.46 -0.52 -19.08
CA LEU A 26 10.26 -1.00 -18.39
C LEU A 26 10.22 -2.51 -18.43
N TYR A 27 10.00 -3.12 -17.30
CA TYR A 27 9.88 -4.57 -17.11
C TYR A 27 8.55 -4.92 -16.45
N HIS A 28 7.90 -5.97 -16.92
CA HIS A 28 6.80 -6.62 -16.23
C HIS A 28 7.34 -7.78 -15.37
N TYR A 29 6.80 -7.94 -14.17
CA TYR A 29 7.12 -9.06 -13.31
C TYR A 29 6.23 -10.26 -13.64
N ALA A 30 6.82 -11.34 -14.15
CA ALA A 30 6.14 -12.60 -14.43
C ALA A 30 6.19 -13.52 -13.21
N PRO A 31 5.08 -13.65 -12.43
CA PRO A 31 5.11 -14.36 -11.15
C PRO A 31 5.29 -15.89 -11.30
N LYS A 32 4.86 -16.47 -12.39
CA LYS A 32 4.98 -17.90 -12.66
C LYS A 32 6.43 -18.32 -12.88
N GLU A 33 7.16 -17.54 -13.66
CA GLU A 33 8.56 -17.74 -14.02
C GLU A 33 9.50 -17.13 -12.95
N HIS A 34 8.95 -16.30 -12.06
CA HIS A 34 9.69 -15.47 -11.10
C HIS A 34 10.79 -14.66 -11.80
N GLY A 35 10.41 -13.99 -12.89
CA GLY A 35 11.31 -13.28 -13.79
C GLY A 35 10.82 -11.90 -14.18
N LEU A 36 11.69 -11.15 -14.85
CA LEU A 36 11.38 -9.86 -15.43
C LEU A 36 11.30 -9.97 -16.97
N GLU A 37 10.20 -9.52 -17.53
CA GLU A 37 9.94 -9.48 -18.97
C GLU A 37 10.11 -8.04 -19.47
N LEU A 38 11.04 -7.82 -20.39
CA LEU A 38 11.24 -6.49 -20.98
C LEU A 38 10.01 -6.10 -21.80
N ARG A 39 9.37 -4.99 -21.41
CA ARG A 39 8.23 -4.40 -22.11
C ARG A 39 8.65 -3.27 -23.05
N ALA A 40 9.57 -2.43 -22.61
CA ALA A 40 10.11 -1.36 -23.43
C ALA A 40 11.55 -1.07 -23.02
N ALA A 41 12.47 -1.09 -23.99
CA ALA A 41 13.82 -0.62 -23.80
C ALA A 41 13.85 0.91 -23.91
N CYS A 42 14.64 1.58 -23.08
CA CYS A 42 14.88 3.00 -23.17
C CYS A 42 16.38 3.32 -23.22
N ALA A 43 16.71 4.48 -23.79
CA ALA A 43 18.09 4.95 -23.79
C ALA A 43 18.54 5.30 -22.36
N ALA A 44 19.80 5.02 -22.05
CA ALA A 44 20.34 5.24 -20.71
C ALA A 44 20.25 6.70 -20.26
N ASP A 45 20.41 7.66 -21.17
CA ASP A 45 20.28 9.08 -20.90
C ASP A 45 18.83 9.52 -20.61
N GLN A 46 17.84 8.92 -21.27
CA GLN A 46 16.42 9.13 -20.99
C GLN A 46 16.06 8.61 -19.58
N MET A 47 16.50 7.40 -19.26
CA MET A 47 16.32 6.83 -17.93
C MET A 47 17.01 7.66 -16.85
N ALA A 48 18.24 8.13 -17.11
CA ALA A 48 18.96 8.99 -16.19
C ALA A 48 18.21 10.30 -15.94
N ARG A 49 17.60 10.93 -16.98
CA ARG A 49 16.77 12.13 -16.81
C ARG A 49 15.50 11.86 -16.00
N LEU A 50 14.83 10.71 -16.22
CA LEU A 50 13.65 10.33 -15.46
C LEU A 50 13.96 10.21 -13.96
N LEU A 51 15.09 9.60 -13.63
CA LEU A 51 15.47 9.30 -12.25
C LEU A 51 16.30 10.39 -11.58
N ALA A 52 16.79 11.39 -12.33
CA ALA A 52 17.62 12.48 -11.81
C ALA A 52 17.05 13.23 -10.60
N PRO A 53 15.72 13.49 -10.49
CA PRO A 53 15.13 14.16 -9.34
C PRO A 53 15.11 13.33 -8.05
N PHE A 54 15.36 12.02 -8.16
CA PHE A 54 15.30 11.09 -7.03
C PHE A 54 16.69 10.77 -6.47
N PRO A 55 16.77 10.17 -5.26
CA PRO A 55 18.05 9.73 -4.70
C PRO A 55 18.82 8.81 -5.66
N ALA A 56 20.16 8.77 -5.50
CA ALA A 56 21.01 7.88 -6.29
C ALA A 56 20.53 6.41 -6.20
N GLN A 57 20.73 5.66 -7.28
CA GLN A 57 20.32 4.26 -7.40
C GLN A 57 18.80 4.02 -7.26
N SER A 58 17.98 5.04 -7.45
CA SER A 58 16.52 4.90 -7.47
C SER A 58 16.04 4.12 -8.69
N PHE A 59 14.90 3.45 -8.51
CA PHE A 59 14.08 2.88 -9.57
C PHE A 59 12.60 3.06 -9.25
N LEU A 60 11.72 2.81 -10.22
CA LEU A 60 10.28 2.92 -9.98
C LEU A 60 9.62 1.55 -9.96
N ILE A 61 8.60 1.41 -9.12
CA ILE A 61 7.63 0.32 -9.13
C ILE A 61 6.31 0.89 -9.62
N GLY A 62 5.69 0.22 -10.61
CA GLY A 62 4.34 0.50 -11.07
C GLY A 62 3.40 -0.64 -10.75
N LEU A 63 2.15 -0.32 -10.44
CA LEU A 63 1.09 -1.30 -10.22
C LEU A 63 -0.09 -1.00 -11.13
N THR A 64 -0.70 -2.07 -11.64
CA THR A 64 -1.95 -2.05 -12.40
C THR A 64 -2.91 -3.10 -11.88
N SER A 65 -4.20 -2.95 -12.14
CA SER A 65 -5.24 -3.90 -11.77
C SER A 65 -5.98 -4.44 -13.00
N ILE A 66 -6.23 -5.74 -13.01
CA ILE A 66 -7.10 -6.41 -13.97
C ILE A 66 -8.43 -6.69 -13.28
N HIS A 67 -9.39 -5.79 -13.41
CA HIS A 67 -10.68 -5.86 -12.71
C HIS A 67 -11.44 -7.15 -13.04
N TRP A 68 -11.30 -7.65 -14.26
CA TRP A 68 -11.95 -8.87 -14.72
C TRP A 68 -11.60 -10.08 -13.83
N ARG A 69 -10.35 -10.21 -13.35
CA ARG A 69 -9.92 -11.34 -12.50
C ARG A 69 -10.72 -11.47 -11.21
N GLU A 70 -11.33 -10.38 -10.74
CA GLU A 70 -12.18 -10.36 -9.56
C GLU A 70 -13.69 -10.34 -9.92
N SER A 71 -14.07 -9.70 -11.03
CA SER A 71 -15.47 -9.40 -11.35
C SER A 71 -16.32 -10.64 -11.65
N TRP A 72 -15.77 -11.66 -12.27
CA TRP A 72 -16.49 -12.91 -12.54
C TRP A 72 -16.93 -13.62 -11.25
N LYS A 73 -16.24 -13.40 -10.13
CA LYS A 73 -16.54 -14.00 -8.83
C LYS A 73 -17.29 -13.06 -7.89
N TYR A 74 -16.94 -11.78 -7.88
CA TYR A 74 -17.40 -10.82 -6.89
C TYR A 74 -18.31 -9.73 -7.47
N GLY A 75 -18.55 -9.75 -8.78
CA GLY A 75 -19.37 -8.77 -9.47
C GLY A 75 -18.81 -7.35 -9.33
N GLU A 76 -19.69 -6.38 -9.15
CA GLU A 76 -19.33 -4.96 -9.01
C GLU A 76 -18.36 -4.66 -7.84
N ARG A 77 -18.35 -5.49 -6.79
CA ARG A 77 -17.42 -5.36 -5.66
C ARG A 77 -15.95 -5.56 -6.04
N ALA A 78 -15.69 -6.11 -7.24
CA ALA A 78 -14.34 -6.34 -7.75
C ALA A 78 -13.50 -5.07 -7.76
N PHE A 79 -14.08 -3.92 -8.12
CA PHE A 79 -13.35 -2.64 -8.08
C PHE A 79 -12.73 -2.38 -6.71
N ARG A 80 -13.51 -2.56 -5.63
CA ARG A 80 -13.01 -2.41 -4.25
C ARG A 80 -11.96 -3.45 -3.90
N TYR A 81 -12.14 -4.70 -4.29
CA TYR A 81 -11.17 -5.77 -4.01
C TYR A 81 -9.84 -5.56 -4.70
N CYS A 82 -9.84 -5.10 -5.95
CA CYS A 82 -8.60 -4.71 -6.64
C CYS A 82 -7.86 -3.60 -5.88
N ASN A 83 -8.57 -2.56 -5.41
CA ASN A 83 -7.95 -1.50 -4.60
C ASN A 83 -7.37 -2.02 -3.26
N HIS A 84 -8.02 -3.02 -2.62
CA HIS A 84 -7.44 -3.67 -1.43
C HIS A 84 -6.17 -4.44 -1.78
N ASP A 85 -6.15 -5.13 -2.91
CA ASP A 85 -4.99 -5.90 -3.35
C ASP A 85 -3.82 -4.99 -3.75
N VAL A 86 -4.08 -3.84 -4.36
CA VAL A 86 -3.08 -2.78 -4.57
C VAL A 86 -2.50 -2.31 -3.24
N GLY A 87 -3.35 -2.07 -2.23
CA GLY A 87 -2.90 -1.72 -0.88
C GLY A 87 -2.00 -2.80 -0.25
N HIS A 88 -2.34 -4.08 -0.42
CA HIS A 88 -1.49 -5.20 -0.01
C HIS A 88 -0.16 -5.22 -0.76
N ALA A 89 -0.16 -4.98 -2.07
CA ALA A 89 1.04 -4.94 -2.90
C ALA A 89 1.98 -3.80 -2.45
N ILE A 90 1.44 -2.59 -2.23
CA ILE A 90 2.19 -1.44 -1.72
C ILE A 90 2.82 -1.76 -0.36
N GLY A 91 2.02 -2.28 0.59
CA GLY A 91 2.52 -2.64 1.93
C GLY A 91 3.59 -3.72 1.87
N THR A 92 3.41 -4.73 1.01
CA THR A 92 4.38 -5.81 0.80
C THR A 92 5.68 -5.30 0.19
N ALA A 93 5.59 -4.46 -0.86
CA ALA A 93 6.76 -3.85 -1.49
C ALA A 93 7.54 -2.97 -0.50
N ARG A 94 6.83 -2.16 0.32
CA ARG A 94 7.48 -1.33 1.35
C ARG A 94 8.20 -2.17 2.42
N ILE A 95 7.59 -3.26 2.89
CA ILE A 95 8.22 -4.18 3.85
C ILE A 95 9.41 -4.89 3.21
N ALA A 96 9.28 -5.36 1.96
CA ALA A 96 10.36 -5.99 1.22
C ALA A 96 11.55 -5.03 1.03
N ALA A 97 11.30 -3.79 0.60
CA ALA A 97 12.31 -2.74 0.50
C ALA A 97 13.05 -2.54 1.85
N ALA A 98 12.31 -2.48 2.96
CA ALA A 98 12.91 -2.33 4.28
C ALA A 98 13.82 -3.50 4.68
N THR A 99 13.49 -4.73 4.29
CA THR A 99 14.36 -5.89 4.56
C THR A 99 15.70 -5.83 3.83
N LEU A 100 15.77 -5.03 2.76
CA LEU A 100 16.97 -4.76 1.97
C LEU A 100 17.68 -3.45 2.38
N GLY A 101 17.18 -2.75 3.40
CA GLY A 101 17.70 -1.44 3.79
C GLY A 101 17.29 -0.30 2.84
N TRP A 102 16.22 -0.48 2.08
CA TRP A 102 15.71 0.48 1.10
C TRP A 102 14.47 1.22 1.62
N SER A 103 14.26 2.40 1.09
CA SER A 103 13.08 3.23 1.32
C SER A 103 12.19 3.24 0.08
N MET A 104 10.92 3.60 0.26
CA MET A 104 9.93 3.66 -0.80
C MET A 104 8.89 4.73 -0.49
N VAL A 105 8.42 5.45 -1.51
CA VAL A 105 7.31 6.41 -1.39
C VAL A 105 6.46 6.41 -2.64
N LEU A 106 5.14 6.59 -2.49
CA LEU A 106 4.22 6.73 -3.62
C LEU A 106 4.36 8.10 -4.28
N LEU A 107 4.28 8.13 -5.61
CA LEU A 107 4.30 9.33 -6.43
C LEU A 107 2.87 9.84 -6.65
N GLU A 108 2.28 10.47 -5.64
CA GLU A 108 0.88 10.91 -5.72
C GLU A 108 0.63 12.05 -6.72
N GLY A 109 1.68 12.80 -7.10
CA GLY A 109 1.60 13.87 -8.10
C GLY A 109 1.57 13.38 -9.55
N VAL A 110 1.54 12.07 -9.80
CA VAL A 110 1.46 11.51 -11.15
C VAL A 110 0.00 11.27 -11.53
N ALA A 111 -0.44 11.86 -12.65
CA ALA A 111 -1.76 11.63 -13.22
C ALA A 111 -1.90 10.18 -13.71
N GLN A 112 -3.11 9.64 -13.66
CA GLN A 112 -3.36 8.26 -14.06
C GLN A 112 -3.07 7.99 -15.54
N ASP A 113 -3.31 8.96 -16.42
CA ASP A 113 -2.91 8.87 -17.84
C ASP A 113 -1.40 8.67 -18.00
N ARG A 114 -0.59 9.28 -17.15
CA ARG A 114 0.86 9.13 -17.20
C ARG A 114 1.32 7.80 -16.62
N VAL A 115 0.65 7.33 -15.57
CA VAL A 115 0.87 5.97 -15.06
C VAL A 115 0.56 4.97 -16.17
N ALA A 116 -0.60 5.11 -16.84
CA ALA A 116 -0.99 4.27 -17.96
C ALA A 116 0.05 4.29 -19.09
N ALA A 117 0.45 5.47 -19.53
CA ALA A 117 1.42 5.63 -20.61
C ALA A 117 2.79 5.01 -20.24
N LEU A 118 3.31 5.29 -19.04
CA LEU A 118 4.61 4.78 -18.61
C LEU A 118 4.63 3.25 -18.49
N LEU A 119 3.52 2.65 -18.03
CA LEU A 119 3.42 1.19 -17.85
C LEU A 119 2.90 0.48 -19.09
N GLY A 120 2.44 1.23 -20.12
CA GLY A 120 1.87 0.67 -21.35
C GLY A 120 0.43 0.15 -21.19
N ALA A 121 -0.27 0.55 -20.13
CA ALA A 121 -1.66 0.16 -19.90
C ALA A 121 -2.67 0.89 -20.82
N ASP A 122 -2.26 1.96 -21.50
CA ASP A 122 -3.02 2.67 -22.54
C ASP A 122 -2.85 2.09 -23.95
N ARG A 123 -1.96 1.13 -24.14
CA ARG A 123 -1.62 0.50 -25.43
C ARG A 123 -2.65 -0.58 -25.79
N THR A 124 -3.78 -0.16 -26.34
CA THR A 124 -4.90 -1.05 -26.65
C THR A 124 -4.52 -2.21 -27.57
N GLU A 125 -3.51 -2.04 -28.43
CA GLU A 125 -2.98 -3.07 -29.31
C GLU A 125 -2.29 -4.23 -28.57
N ASP A 126 -1.80 -4.01 -27.35
CA ASP A 126 -1.16 -5.04 -26.53
C ASP A 126 -2.20 -5.90 -25.77
N PHE A 127 -3.46 -5.42 -25.68
CA PHE A 127 -4.57 -6.07 -24.99
C PHE A 127 -5.61 -6.67 -25.94
N VAL A 128 -5.31 -6.79 -27.22
CA VAL A 128 -6.20 -7.47 -28.18
C VAL A 128 -6.36 -8.94 -27.76
N ASP A 129 -7.59 -9.35 -27.49
CA ASP A 129 -7.92 -10.70 -26.97
C ASP A 129 -7.39 -10.98 -25.54
N ALA A 130 -7.02 -9.99 -24.77
CA ALA A 130 -6.57 -10.12 -23.40
C ALA A 130 -7.38 -9.23 -22.43
N GLU A 131 -7.28 -9.49 -21.13
CA GLU A 131 -7.90 -8.66 -20.11
C GLU A 131 -7.18 -7.31 -20.03
N ARG A 132 -7.97 -6.23 -19.98
CA ARG A 132 -7.46 -4.88 -19.87
C ARG A 132 -6.87 -4.63 -18.49
N GLU A 133 -5.73 -3.96 -18.45
CA GLU A 133 -5.12 -3.45 -17.23
C GLU A 133 -5.52 -1.98 -16.98
N HIS A 134 -5.83 -1.68 -15.73
CA HIS A 134 -6.10 -0.32 -15.27
C HIS A 134 -4.92 0.18 -14.44
N PRO A 135 -4.37 1.37 -14.72
CA PRO A 135 -3.23 1.90 -13.98
C PRO A 135 -3.65 2.27 -12.56
N ASP A 136 -2.87 1.86 -11.56
CA ASP A 136 -3.15 2.20 -10.16
C ASP A 136 -2.19 3.28 -9.64
N CYS A 137 -0.90 2.97 -9.53
CA CYS A 137 0.06 3.89 -8.93
C CYS A 137 1.51 3.64 -9.37
N LEU A 138 2.35 4.63 -9.07
CA LEU A 138 3.81 4.53 -9.13
C LEU A 138 4.41 4.80 -7.76
N ALA A 139 5.54 4.18 -7.48
CA ALA A 139 6.36 4.45 -6.31
C ALA A 139 7.83 4.54 -6.71
N VAL A 140 8.60 5.40 -6.05
CA VAL A 140 10.05 5.42 -6.16
C VAL A 140 10.66 4.65 -4.99
N VAL A 141 11.70 3.86 -5.29
CA VAL A 141 12.46 3.04 -4.35
C VAL A 141 13.93 3.39 -4.43
N TRP A 142 14.61 3.49 -3.29
CA TRP A 142 16.04 3.86 -3.23
C TRP A 142 16.72 3.23 -2.00
N PRO A 143 18.07 3.03 -2.02
CA PRO A 143 18.84 2.59 -0.87
C PRO A 143 18.83 3.66 0.24
N ALA A 144 18.35 3.31 1.44
CA ALA A 144 18.21 4.26 2.54
C ALA A 144 19.57 4.75 3.08
N GLU A 145 20.64 3.96 2.97
CA GLU A 145 21.97 4.32 3.45
C GLU A 145 22.66 5.39 2.59
N ASP A 146 22.44 5.39 1.28
CA ASP A 146 23.04 6.37 0.39
C ASP A 146 22.51 7.77 0.65
N VAL A 147 21.22 7.89 0.88
CA VAL A 147 20.60 9.16 1.28
C VAL A 147 21.13 9.65 2.62
N ARG A 148 21.38 8.74 3.58
CA ARG A 148 21.99 9.07 4.87
C ARG A 148 23.42 9.60 4.68
N ARG A 149 24.22 9.00 3.78
CA ARG A 149 25.59 9.46 3.47
C ARG A 149 25.57 10.81 2.77
N GLU A 150 24.68 11.05 1.82
CA GLU A 150 24.52 12.36 1.15
C GLU A 150 24.05 13.45 2.12
N ALA A 151 23.08 13.16 2.96
CA ALA A 151 22.60 14.09 3.99
C ALA A 151 23.66 14.41 5.07
N LEU A 152 24.60 13.46 5.31
CA LEU A 152 25.72 13.65 6.25
C LEU A 152 26.97 14.25 5.60
N GLY A 153 26.95 14.51 4.28
CA GLY A 153 28.13 15.06 3.57
C GLY A 153 29.34 14.13 3.55
N VAL A 154 29.15 12.83 3.71
CA VAL A 154 30.22 11.81 3.79
C VAL A 154 30.65 11.35 2.39
N ARG A 155 30.75 12.24 1.42
CA ARG A 155 31.57 12.05 0.23
C ARG A 155 32.84 12.90 0.39
N GLY A 156 33.95 12.24 0.74
CA GLY A 156 35.33 12.71 0.73
C GLY A 156 35.53 14.21 0.96
N GLU A 157 36.17 14.57 2.08
CA GLU A 157 36.56 15.89 2.53
C GLU A 157 35.42 16.86 2.86
N ALA A 158 35.27 17.11 4.16
CA ALA A 158 34.31 18.04 4.73
C ALA A 158 34.57 19.47 4.20
N LYS A 159 33.82 19.87 3.18
CA LYS A 159 33.58 21.30 2.90
C LYS A 159 32.23 21.63 3.55
N ASP A 160 32.22 22.72 4.34
CA ASP A 160 31.07 23.32 4.97
C ASP A 160 29.89 23.47 4.00
N VAL A 161 29.06 22.44 3.84
CA VAL A 161 27.78 22.52 3.18
C VAL A 161 26.81 23.06 4.25
N LYS A 162 26.25 24.22 3.97
CA LYS A 162 25.21 24.83 4.81
C LYS A 162 24.15 23.78 5.13
N ARG A 163 24.12 23.37 6.40
CA ARG A 163 23.30 22.29 6.98
C ARG A 163 21.78 22.50 6.97
N ASP A 164 21.26 23.50 6.23
CA ASP A 164 19.88 23.99 6.39
C ASP A 164 18.87 23.58 5.32
N GLN A 165 19.25 22.88 4.26
CA GLN A 165 18.26 22.42 3.28
C GLN A 165 18.02 20.92 3.42
N ALA A 166 16.81 20.56 3.89
CA ALA A 166 16.34 19.18 3.85
C ALA A 166 16.28 18.72 2.38
N VAL A 167 16.89 17.58 2.07
CA VAL A 167 16.75 16.95 0.75
C VAL A 167 15.27 16.62 0.56
N LYS A 168 14.70 17.04 -0.56
CA LYS A 168 13.29 16.81 -0.90
C LYS A 168 13.20 15.80 -2.04
N ILE A 169 12.28 14.85 -1.91
CA ILE A 169 11.92 13.91 -2.98
C ILE A 169 10.66 14.43 -3.65
N PRO A 170 10.66 14.67 -4.98
CA PRO A 170 9.44 15.02 -5.70
C PRO A 170 8.48 13.81 -5.71
N LEU A 171 7.19 14.07 -5.55
CA LEU A 171 6.14 13.05 -5.64
C LEU A 171 5.48 13.02 -7.03
N PHE A 172 6.16 13.53 -8.02
CA PHE A 172 5.69 13.63 -9.42
C PHE A 172 6.81 13.27 -10.40
N LEU A 173 6.43 13.10 -11.68
CA LEU A 173 7.35 12.92 -12.80
C LEU A 173 7.20 14.06 -13.79
N GLU A 174 8.31 14.45 -14.42
CA GLU A 174 8.32 15.44 -15.49
C GLU A 174 7.62 14.88 -16.73
N ASN A 175 6.63 15.62 -17.24
CA ASN A 175 5.77 15.16 -18.34
C ASN A 175 6.55 14.86 -19.62
N GLU A 176 7.46 15.76 -19.98
CA GLU A 176 8.25 15.66 -21.23
C GLU A 176 9.09 14.38 -21.23
N VAL A 177 9.70 14.05 -20.09
CA VAL A 177 10.55 12.85 -19.97
C VAL A 177 9.72 11.57 -20.12
N VAL A 178 8.53 11.52 -19.51
CA VAL A 178 7.61 10.36 -19.67
C VAL A 178 7.18 10.23 -21.13
N GLN A 179 6.79 11.34 -21.79
CA GLN A 179 6.38 11.32 -23.19
C GLN A 179 7.50 10.91 -24.16
N GLU A 180 8.75 11.15 -23.84
CA GLU A 180 9.87 10.67 -24.65
C GLU A 180 10.09 9.17 -24.48
N LEU A 181 10.01 8.66 -23.25
CA LEU A 181 10.18 7.24 -22.93
C LEU A 181 9.15 6.36 -23.63
N VAL A 182 7.88 6.78 -23.64
CA VAL A 182 6.79 5.99 -24.24
C VAL A 182 6.83 5.88 -25.77
N LYS A 183 7.66 6.70 -26.44
CA LYS A 183 7.89 6.62 -27.90
C LYS A 183 8.82 5.45 -28.30
N GLY A 184 9.41 4.76 -27.34
CA GLY A 184 10.30 3.63 -27.57
C GLY A 184 9.64 2.42 -28.21
N THR A 185 10.42 1.39 -28.48
CA THR A 185 9.91 0.12 -29.02
C THR A 185 9.36 -0.74 -27.90
N TRP A 186 8.08 -1.09 -28.02
CA TRP A 186 7.40 -1.96 -27.07
C TRP A 186 7.46 -3.42 -27.50
N GLN A 187 7.45 -4.33 -26.54
CA GLN A 187 7.54 -5.77 -26.74
C GLN A 187 6.49 -6.50 -25.89
N GLY A 188 6.15 -7.71 -26.31
CA GLY A 188 5.22 -8.58 -25.63
C GLY A 188 3.76 -8.19 -25.83
N ARG A 189 2.88 -9.01 -25.27
CA ARG A 189 1.43 -8.82 -25.24
C ARG A 189 0.90 -9.24 -23.88
N ALA A 190 -0.23 -8.69 -23.48
CA ALA A 190 -0.89 -9.08 -22.26
C ALA A 190 -1.33 -10.55 -22.29
N ASN A 191 -1.27 -11.21 -21.14
CA ASN A 191 -1.77 -12.58 -20.98
C ASN A 191 -3.29 -12.60 -21.03
N ARG A 192 -3.83 -13.65 -21.63
CA ARG A 192 -5.25 -13.97 -21.58
C ARG A 192 -5.48 -15.16 -20.65
N LEU A 193 -6.14 -14.95 -19.53
CA LEU A 193 -6.47 -16.00 -18.56
C LEU A 193 -7.75 -16.73 -18.91
N SER A 194 -8.72 -16.05 -19.52
CA SER A 194 -9.99 -16.65 -19.94
C SER A 194 -10.34 -16.29 -21.37
N ARG A 195 -11.00 -17.22 -22.06
CA ARG A 195 -11.53 -16.98 -23.41
C ARG A 195 -12.87 -16.25 -23.38
N GLU A 196 -13.55 -16.24 -22.26
CA GLU A 196 -14.91 -15.75 -22.13
C GLU A 196 -15.01 -14.78 -20.94
N ASN A 197 -15.72 -13.69 -21.14
CA ASN A 197 -16.21 -12.82 -20.06
C ASN A 197 -17.75 -12.91 -20.08
N PRO A 198 -18.33 -13.91 -19.38
CA PRO A 198 -19.75 -14.23 -19.52
C PRO A 198 -20.67 -13.16 -18.91
N VAL A 199 -20.16 -12.31 -18.02
CA VAL A 199 -20.93 -11.26 -17.37
C VAL A 199 -20.11 -9.98 -17.28
N PRO A 200 -20.25 -9.06 -18.23
CA PRO A 200 -19.65 -7.75 -18.12
C PRO A 200 -20.32 -6.96 -16.98
N TRP A 201 -19.49 -6.30 -16.18
CA TRP A 201 -19.95 -5.41 -15.10
C TRP A 201 -19.56 -3.97 -15.45
N GLU A 202 -20.32 -3.34 -16.36
CA GLU A 202 -20.05 -2.01 -16.91
C GLU A 202 -19.89 -0.95 -15.82
N ILE A 203 -20.59 -1.08 -14.69
CA ILE A 203 -20.46 -0.20 -13.53
C ILE A 203 -19.03 -0.12 -13.00
N ILE A 204 -18.20 -1.15 -13.18
CA ILE A 204 -16.80 -1.14 -12.77
C ILE A 204 -16.02 -0.13 -13.61
N ASP A 205 -16.27 -0.11 -14.93
CA ASP A 205 -15.64 0.83 -15.85
C ASP A 205 -16.11 2.26 -15.58
N ASP A 206 -17.39 2.46 -15.28
CA ASP A 206 -17.95 3.77 -14.90
C ASP A 206 -17.30 4.32 -13.63
N VAL A 207 -17.15 3.48 -12.60
CA VAL A 207 -16.50 3.87 -11.34
C VAL A 207 -15.01 4.11 -11.55
N ALA A 208 -14.33 3.29 -12.34
CA ALA A 208 -12.93 3.48 -12.70
C ALA A 208 -12.72 4.81 -13.43
N ALA A 209 -13.59 5.14 -14.38
CA ALA A 209 -13.57 6.43 -15.08
C ALA A 209 -13.85 7.62 -14.15
N ALA A 210 -14.87 7.48 -13.28
CA ALA A 210 -15.24 8.52 -12.32
C ALA A 210 -14.15 8.78 -11.25
N SER A 211 -13.36 7.77 -10.91
CA SER A 211 -12.24 7.84 -9.97
C SER A 211 -10.89 8.14 -10.65
N TRP A 212 -10.89 8.38 -11.97
CA TRP A 212 -9.69 8.67 -12.73
C TRP A 212 -9.00 9.93 -12.20
N LYS A 213 -7.76 9.79 -11.77
CA LYS A 213 -7.00 10.85 -11.12
C LYS A 213 -6.44 11.82 -12.16
N PRO A 214 -6.84 13.09 -12.13
CA PRO A 214 -6.24 14.14 -12.95
C PRO A 214 -4.83 14.45 -12.49
N THR A 215 -4.14 15.36 -13.17
CA THR A 215 -2.84 15.89 -12.73
C THR A 215 -3.00 16.53 -11.35
N ALA A 216 -2.25 16.05 -10.37
CA ALA A 216 -2.18 16.67 -9.05
C ALA A 216 -1.14 17.80 -9.03
N GLU A 217 -1.18 18.64 -8.00
CA GLU A 217 -0.16 19.65 -7.75
C GLU A 217 1.21 19.00 -7.56
N GLN A 218 2.27 19.68 -8.00
CA GLN A 218 3.63 19.23 -7.81
C GLN A 218 4.02 19.32 -6.34
N GLN A 219 4.04 18.19 -5.67
CA GLN A 219 4.39 18.07 -4.27
C GLN A 219 5.75 17.42 -4.09
N SER A 220 6.37 17.64 -2.95
CA SER A 220 7.60 16.98 -2.55
C SER A 220 7.57 16.65 -1.06
N VAL A 221 8.21 15.55 -0.68
CA VAL A 221 8.37 15.13 0.70
C VAL A 221 9.81 15.38 1.16
N ALA A 222 9.96 15.93 2.37
CA ALA A 222 11.29 16.11 2.97
C ALA A 222 11.79 14.75 3.51
N LEU A 223 13.05 14.42 3.19
CA LEU A 223 13.69 13.27 3.84
C LEU A 223 13.79 13.52 5.35
N PRO A 224 13.57 12.48 6.17
CA PRO A 224 13.68 12.61 7.61
C PRO A 224 15.05 13.14 7.98
N ARG A 225 15.10 14.15 8.82
CA ARG A 225 16.34 14.48 9.53
C ARG A 225 16.67 13.24 10.36
N LEU A 226 17.90 12.75 10.25
CA LEU A 226 18.39 11.63 11.06
C LEU A 226 17.99 11.87 12.52
N LEU A 227 16.84 11.36 12.91
CA LEU A 227 16.68 10.96 14.28
C LEU A 227 17.69 9.84 14.43
N THR A 228 18.67 10.02 15.30
CA THR A 228 19.45 8.93 15.86
C THR A 228 18.40 7.99 16.45
N ASN A 229 17.86 7.12 15.58
CA ASN A 229 16.92 6.13 16.00
C ASN A 229 17.69 5.25 16.96
N ASP A 230 17.42 5.47 18.21
CA ASP A 230 17.74 4.56 19.27
C ASP A 230 16.99 3.25 18.97
N VAL A 231 17.52 2.49 18.00
CA VAL A 231 17.07 1.13 17.68
C VAL A 231 17.22 0.23 18.91
N SER A 232 17.97 0.71 19.93
CA SER A 232 18.18 0.05 21.20
C SER A 232 16.92 -0.06 22.07
N ARG A 233 15.87 0.71 21.78
CA ARG A 233 14.60 0.63 22.57
C ARG A 233 13.78 -0.63 22.29
N PHE A 234 14.12 -1.41 21.29
CA PHE A 234 13.50 -2.70 21.03
C PHE A 234 14.56 -3.80 21.07
N THR A 235 15.08 -4.08 22.25
CA THR A 235 15.79 -5.33 22.51
C THR A 235 14.80 -6.49 22.38
N PHE A 236 14.57 -6.94 21.15
CA PHE A 236 13.88 -8.19 20.91
C PHE A 236 14.87 -9.33 21.16
N HIS A 237 14.91 -9.81 22.38
CA HIS A 237 15.47 -11.12 22.63
C HIS A 237 14.63 -12.14 21.84
N GLU A 238 15.23 -12.81 20.86
CA GLU A 238 14.65 -13.94 20.12
C GLU A 238 13.46 -13.67 19.17
N SER A 239 13.35 -12.47 18.61
CA SER A 239 12.33 -12.24 17.56
C SER A 239 12.71 -12.96 16.26
N PRO A 240 11.76 -13.66 15.61
CA PRO A 240 12.02 -14.31 14.33
C PRO A 240 12.35 -13.27 13.25
N SER A 241 13.23 -13.63 12.31
CA SER A 241 13.55 -12.74 11.20
C SER A 241 12.33 -12.50 10.29
N ALA A 242 12.30 -11.36 9.57
CA ALA A 242 11.23 -11.07 8.62
C ALA A 242 11.05 -12.21 7.59
N GLY A 243 12.14 -12.76 7.05
CA GLY A 243 12.08 -13.89 6.14
C GLY A 243 11.51 -15.17 6.78
N GLN A 244 11.77 -15.40 8.06
CA GLN A 244 11.16 -16.51 8.79
C GLN A 244 9.66 -16.30 8.98
N LEU A 245 9.22 -15.11 9.40
CA LEU A 245 7.80 -14.77 9.55
C LEU A 245 7.04 -14.90 8.22
N ILE A 246 7.57 -14.38 7.13
CA ILE A 246 6.97 -14.45 5.80
C ILE A 246 6.77 -15.91 5.37
N ARG A 247 7.76 -16.78 5.59
CA ARG A 247 7.66 -18.20 5.21
C ARG A 247 6.75 -19.02 6.11
N GLN A 248 6.66 -18.67 7.39
CA GLN A 248 5.88 -19.43 8.38
C GLN A 248 4.42 -18.99 8.48
N ARG A 249 4.13 -17.71 8.19
CA ARG A 249 2.75 -17.18 8.30
C ARG A 249 1.78 -17.98 7.43
N ARG A 250 0.63 -18.30 8.00
CA ARG A 250 -0.51 -18.88 7.30
C ARG A 250 -1.77 -18.08 7.64
N SER A 251 -2.75 -18.10 6.76
CA SER A 251 -4.10 -17.64 7.07
C SER A 251 -4.77 -18.68 7.96
N ALA A 252 -5.50 -18.23 8.98
CA ALA A 252 -6.34 -19.11 9.77
C ALA A 252 -7.52 -19.59 8.91
N VAL A 253 -7.84 -20.85 9.01
CA VAL A 253 -9.01 -21.48 8.34
C VAL A 253 -10.22 -21.46 9.26
N SER A 254 -10.00 -21.60 10.57
CA SER A 254 -11.03 -21.57 11.61
C SER A 254 -10.41 -21.16 12.94
N PHE A 255 -11.25 -20.71 13.86
CA PHE A 255 -10.91 -20.49 15.26
C PHE A 255 -11.77 -21.40 16.15
N ASP A 256 -11.34 -21.62 17.40
CA ASP A 256 -12.02 -22.52 18.35
C ASP A 256 -13.27 -21.89 18.99
N GLY A 257 -13.52 -20.61 18.75
CA GLY A 257 -14.63 -19.87 19.35
C GLY A 257 -14.54 -19.69 20.88
N LYS A 258 -13.43 -20.05 21.52
CA LYS A 258 -13.25 -20.09 22.99
C LYS A 258 -12.04 -19.30 23.48
N THR A 259 -10.92 -19.38 22.77
CA THR A 259 -9.67 -18.70 23.16
C THR A 259 -9.85 -17.19 23.19
N SER A 260 -9.44 -16.54 24.25
CA SER A 260 -9.38 -15.09 24.39
C SER A 260 -7.98 -14.57 24.13
N ILE A 261 -7.84 -13.26 23.97
CA ILE A 261 -6.56 -12.56 23.89
C ILE A 261 -6.50 -11.49 24.97
N ALA A 262 -5.30 -11.24 25.49
CA ALA A 262 -5.09 -10.17 26.46
C ALA A 262 -5.34 -8.79 25.81
N SER A 263 -5.95 -7.84 26.56
CA SER A 263 -6.17 -6.46 26.10
C SER A 263 -4.89 -5.78 25.66
N ALA A 264 -3.77 -6.03 26.33
CA ALA A 264 -2.46 -5.49 25.93
C ALA A 264 -2.07 -5.93 24.51
N THR A 265 -2.27 -7.20 24.14
CA THR A 265 -2.04 -7.72 22.79
C THR A 265 -2.99 -7.09 21.79
N PHE A 266 -4.26 -6.96 22.14
CA PHE A 266 -5.27 -6.31 21.30
C PHE A 266 -4.89 -4.84 21.01
N PHE A 267 -4.55 -4.05 22.03
CA PHE A 267 -4.12 -2.65 21.85
C PHE A 267 -2.83 -2.54 21.03
N GLN A 268 -1.89 -3.48 21.22
CA GLN A 268 -0.67 -3.52 20.42
C GLN A 268 -0.98 -3.79 18.93
N MET A 269 -1.91 -4.70 18.62
CA MET A 269 -2.37 -4.95 17.25
C MET A 269 -3.00 -3.68 16.65
N LEU A 270 -3.88 -3.00 17.40
CA LEU A 270 -4.51 -1.76 16.94
C LEU A 270 -3.48 -0.64 16.73
N GLY A 271 -2.47 -0.55 17.57
CA GLY A 271 -1.37 0.41 17.40
C GLY A 271 -0.62 0.23 16.07
N ARG A 272 -0.51 -1.01 15.56
CA ARG A 272 0.15 -1.29 14.27
C ARG A 272 -0.66 -0.84 13.06
N VAL A 273 -1.96 -0.68 13.19
CA VAL A 273 -2.83 -0.19 12.11
C VAL A 273 -3.13 1.31 12.20
N MET A 274 -2.51 2.02 13.16
CA MET A 274 -2.54 3.49 13.25
C MET A 274 -1.46 4.10 12.37
N PRO A 275 -1.82 4.98 11.40
CA PRO A 275 -0.85 5.59 10.49
C PRO A 275 -0.05 6.75 11.11
N VAL A 276 -0.45 7.27 12.28
CA VAL A 276 0.18 8.42 12.95
C VAL A 276 0.33 9.60 11.98
N ALA A 277 -0.81 10.02 11.40
CA ALA A 277 -0.84 10.99 10.29
C ALA A 277 -0.35 12.40 10.67
N GLU A 278 -0.18 12.68 11.96
CA GLU A 278 0.38 13.92 12.50
C GLU A 278 1.89 14.03 12.26
N LEU A 279 2.56 12.90 12.06
CA LEU A 279 3.98 12.90 11.72
C LEU A 279 4.19 13.24 10.24
N PRO A 280 5.35 13.86 9.89
CA PRO A 280 5.79 13.94 8.50
C PRO A 280 5.78 12.55 7.86
N GLN A 281 5.43 12.47 6.58
CA GLN A 281 5.18 11.19 5.90
C GLN A 281 6.27 10.13 6.15
N LEU A 282 7.53 10.46 5.89
CA LEU A 282 8.63 9.49 6.02
C LEU A 282 9.06 9.20 7.46
N ASP A 283 8.51 9.92 8.44
CA ASP A 283 8.70 9.67 9.88
C ASP A 283 7.60 8.77 10.45
N ARG A 284 6.56 8.47 9.67
CA ARG A 284 5.49 7.56 10.06
C ARG A 284 6.01 6.14 10.24
N PRO A 285 5.37 5.34 11.11
CA PRO A 285 5.74 3.93 11.24
C PRO A 285 5.48 3.19 9.93
N MET A 286 6.41 2.31 9.54
CA MET A 286 6.25 1.43 8.39
C MET A 286 5.03 0.51 8.56
N PRO A 287 4.23 0.26 7.53
CA PRO A 287 4.36 0.71 6.14
C PRO A 287 3.66 2.04 5.81
N TRP A 288 3.21 2.81 6.80
CA TRP A 288 2.44 4.04 6.60
C TRP A 288 3.26 5.20 6.03
N ASP A 289 4.59 5.12 6.14
CA ASP A 289 5.54 6.07 5.58
C ASP A 289 5.54 6.14 4.05
N VAL A 290 5.02 5.10 3.37
CA VAL A 290 4.88 5.09 1.92
C VAL A 290 3.72 5.94 1.42
N LEU A 291 2.68 6.15 2.27
CA LEU A 291 1.43 6.80 1.89
C LEU A 291 1.49 8.31 2.14
N PRO A 292 1.25 9.15 1.12
CA PRO A 292 1.30 10.60 1.27
C PRO A 292 0.07 11.18 1.97
N TRP A 293 -1.09 10.53 1.86
CA TRP A 293 -2.37 11.04 2.36
C TRP A 293 -2.68 10.66 3.82
N LYS A 294 -3.66 11.36 4.41
CA LYS A 294 -4.27 11.00 5.68
C LYS A 294 -5.21 9.77 5.52
N PRO A 295 -5.42 8.98 6.58
CA PRO A 295 -6.33 7.84 6.51
C PRO A 295 -7.78 8.31 6.34
N ALA A 296 -8.45 7.80 5.31
CA ALA A 296 -9.90 8.01 5.11
C ALA A 296 -10.75 6.90 5.74
N ILE A 297 -10.13 5.74 6.01
CA ILE A 297 -10.83 4.55 6.53
C ILE A 297 -10.63 4.44 8.04
N HIS A 298 -11.72 4.26 8.77
CA HIS A 298 -11.75 3.91 10.20
C HIS A 298 -12.08 2.44 10.39
N LEU A 299 -11.81 1.87 11.56
CA LEU A 299 -12.04 0.45 11.82
C LEU A 299 -13.16 0.26 12.82
N LEU A 300 -14.23 -0.37 12.38
CA LEU A 300 -15.27 -0.89 13.24
C LEU A 300 -14.85 -2.26 13.75
N LEU A 301 -14.95 -2.52 15.05
CA LEU A 301 -14.49 -3.76 15.65
C LEU A 301 -15.65 -4.48 16.32
N PHE A 302 -15.82 -5.75 15.98
CA PHE A 302 -16.70 -6.68 16.67
C PHE A 302 -15.86 -7.43 17.69
N VAL A 303 -15.91 -7.02 18.95
CA VAL A 303 -15.11 -7.60 20.03
C VAL A 303 -15.89 -8.70 20.70
N HIS A 304 -15.34 -9.91 20.71
CA HIS A 304 -16.00 -11.10 21.27
C HIS A 304 -15.32 -11.60 22.54
N ARG A 305 -13.99 -11.73 22.53
CA ARG A 305 -13.21 -12.33 23.62
C ARG A 305 -11.85 -11.67 23.77
N VAL A 306 -11.85 -10.43 24.25
CA VAL A 306 -10.65 -9.71 24.68
C VAL A 306 -10.72 -9.54 26.19
N ASP A 307 -9.71 -10.05 26.91
CA ASP A 307 -9.70 -10.02 28.37
C ASP A 307 -9.78 -8.58 28.89
N GLY A 308 -10.70 -8.35 29.82
CA GLY A 308 -10.90 -7.02 30.40
C GLY A 308 -11.72 -6.04 29.55
N LEU A 309 -12.20 -6.46 28.36
CA LEU A 309 -13.12 -5.66 27.56
C LEU A 309 -14.51 -6.31 27.52
N THR A 310 -15.54 -5.47 27.57
CA THR A 310 -16.92 -5.90 27.40
C THR A 310 -17.15 -6.32 25.93
N PRO A 311 -17.75 -7.51 25.65
CA PRO A 311 -18.13 -7.86 24.30
C PRO A 311 -19.07 -6.83 23.68
N GLY A 312 -18.87 -6.54 22.39
CA GLY A 312 -19.68 -5.52 21.74
C GLY A 312 -19.05 -4.90 20.50
N LEU A 313 -19.55 -3.73 20.14
CA LEU A 313 -19.13 -2.96 19.00
C LEU A 313 -18.22 -1.81 19.45
N TYR A 314 -17.09 -1.66 18.76
CA TYR A 314 -16.10 -0.62 19.01
C TYR A 314 -15.72 0.06 17.71
N VAL A 315 -15.15 1.26 17.79
CA VAL A 315 -14.55 1.95 16.64
C VAL A 315 -13.17 2.49 16.98
N LEU A 316 -12.20 2.23 16.12
CA LEU A 316 -10.90 2.88 16.12
C LEU A 316 -10.91 4.01 15.09
N VAL A 317 -10.87 5.24 15.59
CA VAL A 317 -10.88 6.45 14.76
C VAL A 317 -9.46 6.77 14.33
N ARG A 318 -9.08 6.44 13.09
CA ARG A 318 -7.71 6.55 12.59
C ARG A 318 -7.30 7.97 12.20
N ASP A 319 -8.27 8.85 11.99
CA ASP A 319 -8.08 10.30 11.88
C ASP A 319 -8.96 11.00 12.93
N ARG A 320 -8.33 11.58 13.95
CA ARG A 320 -9.02 12.24 15.07
C ARG A 320 -9.87 13.42 14.62
N GLU A 321 -9.49 14.11 13.55
CA GLU A 321 -10.24 15.24 13.01
C GLU A 321 -11.62 14.82 12.49
N LYS A 322 -11.80 13.54 12.15
CA LYS A 322 -13.06 12.97 11.65
C LYS A 322 -14.01 12.51 12.77
N LEU A 323 -13.58 12.46 14.02
CA LEU A 323 -14.40 11.97 15.14
C LEU A 323 -15.78 12.70 15.23
N PRO A 324 -15.87 14.04 15.18
CA PRO A 324 -17.16 14.70 15.28
C PRO A 324 -18.10 14.33 14.13
N LEU A 325 -17.57 14.19 12.91
CA LEU A 325 -18.33 13.80 11.73
C LEU A 325 -18.85 12.37 11.85
N LEU A 326 -18.02 11.44 12.32
CA LEU A 326 -18.45 10.06 12.56
C LEU A 326 -19.55 9.98 13.60
N GLN A 327 -19.41 10.70 14.71
CA GLN A 327 -20.44 10.77 15.76
C GLN A 327 -21.77 11.31 15.22
N GLN A 328 -21.72 12.32 14.37
CA GLN A 328 -22.91 12.91 13.75
C GLN A 328 -23.56 12.01 12.70
N SER A 329 -22.76 11.22 11.98
CA SER A 329 -23.21 10.40 10.84
C SER A 329 -23.69 9.01 11.25
N MET A 330 -23.35 8.56 12.46
CA MET A 330 -23.74 7.25 12.97
C MET A 330 -24.99 7.35 13.87
N ASN A 331 -25.58 6.19 14.21
CA ASN A 331 -26.79 6.12 15.03
C ASN A 331 -26.58 6.82 16.39
N GLU A 332 -27.55 7.63 16.80
CA GLU A 332 -27.58 8.39 18.06
C GLU A 332 -27.57 7.50 19.33
N GLU A 333 -28.00 6.24 19.19
CA GLU A 333 -27.98 5.27 20.32
C GLU A 333 -26.58 4.78 20.69
N LEU A 334 -25.55 5.08 19.88
CA LEU A 334 -24.17 4.69 20.16
C LEU A 334 -23.53 5.56 21.23
N ILE A 335 -22.89 4.93 22.20
CA ILE A 335 -22.46 5.60 23.45
C ILE A 335 -21.14 6.37 23.36
N TRP A 336 -20.27 6.02 22.41
CA TRP A 336 -18.97 6.70 22.16
C TRP A 336 -18.08 6.87 23.40
N THR A 337 -18.03 5.87 24.26
CA THR A 337 -17.25 5.91 25.51
C THR A 337 -15.78 5.53 25.24
N PRO A 338 -14.80 6.34 25.67
CA PRO A 338 -13.40 5.94 25.64
C PRO A 338 -13.18 4.62 26.39
N VAL A 339 -12.35 3.73 25.84
CA VAL A 339 -12.15 2.39 26.41
C VAL A 339 -11.22 2.46 27.60
N PRO A 340 -11.63 2.00 28.80
CA PRO A 340 -10.78 2.01 29.99
C PRO A 340 -9.50 1.19 29.80
N GLY A 341 -8.35 1.73 30.22
CA GLY A 341 -7.05 1.08 30.08
C GLY A 341 -6.47 1.06 28.68
N CYS A 342 -7.17 1.65 27.70
CA CYS A 342 -6.64 1.85 26.34
C CYS A 342 -5.58 2.97 26.37
N PRO A 343 -4.42 2.81 25.69
CA PRO A 343 -3.45 3.88 25.55
C PRO A 343 -4.05 5.14 24.89
N ASP A 344 -3.71 6.34 25.40
CA ASP A 344 -4.19 7.63 24.86
C ASP A 344 -3.85 7.83 23.35
N SER A 345 -2.82 7.15 22.86
CA SER A 345 -2.45 7.15 21.45
C SER A 345 -3.46 6.44 20.54
N LEU A 346 -4.35 5.60 21.12
CA LEU A 346 -5.37 4.86 20.38
C LEU A 346 -6.75 5.51 20.60
N PRO A 347 -7.30 6.22 19.61
CA PRO A 347 -8.67 6.76 19.69
C PRO A 347 -9.69 5.63 19.48
N LEU A 348 -9.80 4.78 20.50
CA LEU A 348 -10.71 3.62 20.53
C LEU A 348 -11.92 3.95 21.41
N TYR A 349 -13.11 3.82 20.85
CA TYR A 349 -14.37 4.07 21.51
C TYR A 349 -15.23 2.83 21.54
N TRP A 350 -15.84 2.56 22.68
CA TRP A 350 -16.89 1.57 22.83
C TRP A 350 -18.22 2.18 22.39
N LEU A 351 -18.91 1.51 21.49
CA LEU A 351 -20.15 2.00 20.87
C LEU A 351 -21.41 1.32 21.40
N LEU A 352 -21.37 0.00 21.58
CA LEU A 352 -22.54 -0.78 21.96
C LEU A 352 -22.10 -2.07 22.68
N GLU A 353 -22.76 -2.39 23.80
CA GLU A 353 -22.61 -3.64 24.51
C GLU A 353 -23.47 -4.75 23.88
N GLY A 354 -22.96 -5.96 23.80
CA GLY A 354 -23.74 -7.12 23.38
C GLY A 354 -22.93 -8.17 22.65
N ASP A 355 -23.57 -9.31 22.36
CA ASP A 355 -22.99 -10.36 21.52
C ASP A 355 -23.01 -9.97 20.05
N ALA A 356 -21.87 -9.52 19.55
CA ALA A 356 -21.72 -9.07 18.16
C ALA A 356 -21.37 -10.20 17.16
N LYS A 357 -21.28 -11.47 17.58
CA LYS A 357 -20.84 -12.59 16.72
C LYS A 357 -21.68 -12.77 15.48
N LYS A 358 -23.02 -12.81 15.64
CA LYS A 358 -23.92 -12.97 14.49
C LYS A 358 -23.81 -11.81 13.50
N ALA A 359 -23.71 -10.58 13.98
CA ALA A 359 -23.54 -9.41 13.15
C ALA A 359 -22.19 -9.47 12.38
N ALA A 360 -21.09 -9.85 13.07
CA ALA A 360 -19.79 -10.05 12.46
C ALA A 360 -19.83 -11.10 11.33
N VAL A 361 -20.45 -12.23 11.55
CA VAL A 361 -20.64 -13.29 10.53
C VAL A 361 -21.43 -12.76 9.34
N GLN A 362 -22.56 -12.10 9.59
CA GLN A 362 -23.45 -11.58 8.54
C GLN A 362 -22.72 -10.57 7.62
N VAL A 363 -21.98 -9.59 8.19
CA VAL A 363 -21.26 -8.60 7.39
C VAL A 363 -19.97 -9.14 6.77
N SER A 364 -19.52 -10.32 7.19
CA SER A 364 -18.35 -11.04 6.65
C SER A 364 -18.74 -12.16 5.67
N CYS A 365 -19.73 -11.94 4.84
CA CYS A 365 -20.21 -12.92 3.84
C CYS A 365 -20.61 -14.28 4.46
N HIS A 366 -21.23 -14.27 5.63
CA HIS A 366 -21.65 -15.45 6.38
C HIS A 366 -20.51 -16.40 6.77
N GLN A 367 -19.30 -15.85 6.97
CA GLN A 367 -18.14 -16.63 7.39
C GLN A 367 -18.08 -16.74 8.91
N GLU A 368 -18.26 -17.94 9.44
CA GLU A 368 -18.25 -18.23 10.89
C GLU A 368 -16.93 -17.78 11.56
N ILE A 369 -15.83 -17.79 10.82
CA ILE A 369 -14.52 -17.36 11.33
C ILE A 369 -14.54 -15.94 11.92
N ALA A 370 -15.44 -15.06 11.43
CA ALA A 370 -15.57 -13.70 11.95
C ALA A 370 -16.19 -13.67 13.37
N GLY A 371 -17.13 -14.58 13.66
CA GLY A 371 -17.74 -14.74 14.98
C GLY A 371 -16.89 -15.59 15.93
N ASP A 372 -16.15 -16.57 15.41
CA ASP A 372 -15.29 -17.46 16.18
C ASP A 372 -13.92 -16.87 16.55
N SER A 373 -13.53 -15.76 15.94
CA SER A 373 -12.31 -15.02 16.30
C SER A 373 -12.45 -14.31 17.65
N ALA A 374 -11.36 -13.88 18.26
CA ALA A 374 -11.39 -13.05 19.47
C ALA A 374 -12.02 -11.68 19.18
N PHE A 375 -11.78 -11.16 17.98
CA PHE A 375 -12.42 -9.97 17.40
C PHE A 375 -12.34 -10.02 15.89
N SER A 376 -13.20 -9.28 15.20
CA SER A 376 -13.14 -9.07 13.76
C SER A 376 -13.25 -7.58 13.40
N LEU A 377 -12.85 -7.22 12.17
CA LEU A 377 -12.77 -5.84 11.70
C LEU A 377 -13.72 -5.58 10.55
N GLY A 378 -14.41 -4.44 10.59
CA GLY A 378 -15.07 -3.80 9.46
C GLY A 378 -14.37 -2.50 9.12
N MET A 379 -14.41 -2.10 7.86
CA MET A 379 -13.87 -0.83 7.37
C MET A 379 -15.00 0.13 7.06
N ILE A 380 -14.93 1.35 7.59
CA ILE A 380 -15.89 2.43 7.33
C ILE A 380 -15.14 3.70 6.90
N ALA A 381 -15.73 4.49 6.00
CA ALA A 381 -15.22 5.75 5.48
C ALA A 381 -16.16 6.90 5.83
#